data_ce8aa21f906ebd3ed896a02cca55c7d4
#
_entry.id   ce8aa21f906ebd3ed896a02cca55c7d4
#
_cell.length_a   1.000
_cell.length_b   1.000
_cell.length_c   1.000
_cell.angle_alpha   90.00
_cell.angle_beta   90.00
_cell.angle_gamma   90.00
#
_symmetry.space_group_name_H-M   'P 1'
#
loop_
_entity.id
_entity.type
_entity.pdbx_description
1 polymer ?
#
loop_
_entity_poly.entity_id
_entity_poly.type
_entity_poly.pdbx_seq_one_letter_code
_entity_poly.pdbx_strand_id
1 'polypeptide(L)'
;MKVGVIAAELKIHAPFTAFGTVTGIIIMAAFIQFKVSREISSGLFWTLHPLHVLVSALVTTAMYRLHSSGGIWRTFIIGYVGSVGIATLSDSLIPFAGEWLLNMPHRGVHLGFIEKWWLVNPLAFAGIALGYLHPKTKFSHATHVFLSTWASLFHIMMALGTSIDVVTAILVAVFLFLAVWVPCCTSDIVFPLLWIKNHAEKPVFPVTLGGAR
;
A
#
# COMPACT_ATOMS: atom_id res chain seq x y z
N MET A 1 -12.23 7.36 -17.92
CA MET A 1 -11.42 6.16 -17.65
C MET A 1 -12.34 4.94 -17.71
N LYS A 2 -12.00 3.92 -18.50
CA LYS A 2 -12.91 2.78 -18.69
C LYS A 2 -12.85 1.88 -17.43
N VAL A 3 -14.00 1.56 -16.84
CA VAL A 3 -14.15 0.65 -15.70
C VAL A 3 -13.38 -0.68 -15.91
N GLY A 4 -13.27 -1.12 -17.18
CA GLY A 4 -12.51 -2.33 -17.53
C GLY A 4 -11.01 -2.27 -17.22
N VAL A 5 -10.37 -1.08 -17.26
CA VAL A 5 -8.94 -0.95 -16.90
C VAL A 5 -8.76 -1.15 -15.41
N ILE A 6 -9.62 -0.53 -14.57
CA ILE A 6 -9.59 -0.69 -13.12
C ILE A 6 -9.81 -2.16 -12.74
N ALA A 7 -10.82 -2.81 -13.34
CA ALA A 7 -11.11 -4.20 -13.06
C ALA A 7 -9.97 -5.15 -13.45
N ALA A 8 -9.28 -4.88 -14.58
CA ALA A 8 -8.13 -5.66 -15.02
C ALA A 8 -6.96 -5.53 -14.03
N GLU A 9 -6.68 -4.33 -13.55
CA GLU A 9 -5.60 -4.07 -12.60
C GLU A 9 -5.90 -4.66 -11.22
N LEU A 10 -7.12 -4.51 -10.73
CA LEU A 10 -7.58 -5.19 -9.50
C LEU A 10 -7.37 -6.71 -9.58
N LYS A 11 -7.68 -7.32 -10.72
CA LYS A 11 -7.50 -8.76 -10.95
C LYS A 11 -6.02 -9.17 -10.93
N ILE A 12 -5.12 -8.35 -11.49
CA ILE A 12 -3.68 -8.63 -11.50
C ILE A 12 -3.08 -8.52 -10.08
N HIS A 13 -3.56 -7.58 -9.27
CA HIS A 13 -3.05 -7.34 -7.92
C HIS A 13 -3.63 -8.30 -6.86
N ALA A 14 -4.85 -8.83 -7.08
CA ALA A 14 -5.53 -9.69 -6.11
C ALA A 14 -4.68 -10.87 -5.61
N PRO A 15 -3.95 -11.66 -6.44
CA PRO A 15 -3.15 -12.77 -5.96
C PRO A 15 -1.98 -12.33 -5.07
N PHE A 16 -1.35 -11.20 -5.34
CA PHE A 16 -0.25 -10.67 -4.51
C PHE A 16 -0.78 -10.21 -3.15
N THR A 17 -1.93 -9.51 -3.13
CA THR A 17 -2.58 -9.09 -1.89
C THR A 17 -3.07 -10.30 -1.09
N ALA A 18 -3.65 -11.31 -1.74
CA ALA A 18 -4.07 -12.54 -1.08
C ALA A 18 -2.89 -13.27 -0.44
N PHE A 19 -1.76 -13.40 -1.15
CA PHE A 19 -0.54 -14.00 -0.59
C PHE A 19 0.00 -13.18 0.57
N GLY A 20 0.04 -11.85 0.45
CA GLY A 20 0.43 -10.93 1.52
C GLY A 20 -0.48 -11.08 2.75
N THR A 21 -1.80 -11.20 2.54
CA THR A 21 -2.76 -11.41 3.63
C THR A 21 -2.56 -12.76 4.33
N VAL A 22 -2.38 -13.85 3.57
CA VAL A 22 -2.14 -15.19 4.14
C VAL A 22 -0.87 -15.19 4.98
N THR A 23 0.25 -14.66 4.44
CA THR A 23 1.51 -14.54 5.20
C THR A 23 1.35 -13.63 6.41
N GLY A 24 0.58 -12.55 6.29
CA GLY A 24 0.26 -11.65 7.39
C GLY A 24 -0.49 -12.35 8.54
N ILE A 25 -1.49 -13.16 8.22
CA ILE A 25 -2.22 -13.94 9.25
C ILE A 25 -1.31 -14.97 9.92
N ILE A 26 -0.42 -15.61 9.18
CA ILE A 26 0.58 -16.53 9.76
C ILE A 26 1.49 -15.77 10.74
N ILE A 27 1.98 -14.58 10.35
CA ILE A 27 2.79 -13.72 11.21
C ILE A 27 1.99 -13.32 12.47
N MET A 28 0.75 -12.90 12.32
CA MET A 28 -0.14 -12.55 13.43
C MET A 28 -0.30 -13.72 14.41
N ALA A 29 -0.59 -14.92 13.90
CA ALA A 29 -0.73 -16.12 14.72
C ALA A 29 0.57 -16.43 15.50
N ALA A 30 1.73 -16.32 14.84
CA ALA A 30 3.02 -16.50 15.47
C ALA A 30 3.27 -15.45 16.59
N PHE A 31 2.99 -14.18 16.32
CA PHE A 31 3.16 -13.10 17.30
C PHE A 31 2.27 -13.30 18.55
N ILE A 32 1.02 -13.72 18.35
CA ILE A 32 0.11 -14.04 19.47
C ILE A 32 0.64 -15.24 20.25
N GLN A 33 1.06 -16.32 19.54
CA GLN A 33 1.59 -17.54 20.18
C GLN A 33 2.84 -17.26 21.02
N PHE A 34 3.76 -16.44 20.49
CA PHE A 34 4.99 -16.08 21.17
C PHE A 34 4.85 -14.86 22.09
N LYS A 35 3.64 -14.33 22.26
CA LYS A 35 3.34 -13.15 23.10
C LYS A 35 4.26 -11.97 22.80
N VAL A 36 4.48 -11.71 21.50
CA VAL A 36 5.33 -10.60 21.06
C VAL A 36 4.72 -9.27 21.50
N SER A 37 5.55 -8.39 22.02
CA SER A 37 5.09 -7.16 22.62
C SER A 37 4.53 -6.15 21.59
N ARG A 38 3.65 -5.26 22.06
CA ARG A 38 3.08 -4.18 21.25
C ARG A 38 4.15 -3.23 20.72
N GLU A 39 5.22 -3.00 21.49
CA GLU A 39 6.34 -2.13 21.10
C GLU A 39 7.06 -2.66 19.85
N ILE A 40 7.20 -3.98 19.74
CA ILE A 40 7.79 -4.62 18.54
C ILE A 40 6.86 -4.42 17.35
N SER A 41 5.55 -4.61 17.50
CA SER A 41 4.58 -4.35 16.43
C SER A 41 4.61 -2.88 16.00
N SER A 42 4.71 -1.96 16.94
CA SER A 42 4.85 -0.53 16.67
C SER A 42 6.17 -0.22 15.93
N GLY A 43 7.28 -0.81 16.36
CA GLY A 43 8.57 -0.65 15.66
C GLY A 43 8.54 -1.15 14.22
N LEU A 44 7.88 -2.29 13.98
CA LEU A 44 7.69 -2.85 12.64
C LEU A 44 6.77 -1.98 11.79
N PHE A 45 5.65 -1.48 12.33
CA PHE A 45 4.80 -0.52 11.63
C PHE A 45 5.59 0.72 11.21
N TRP A 46 6.32 1.34 12.13
CA TRP A 46 7.11 2.54 11.87
C TRP A 46 8.37 2.31 11.01
N THR A 47 8.66 1.07 10.67
CA THR A 47 9.67 0.70 9.67
C THR A 47 9.02 0.46 8.31
N LEU A 48 7.97 -0.34 8.26
CA LEU A 48 7.34 -0.80 7.03
C LEU A 48 6.50 0.30 6.36
N HIS A 49 5.74 1.11 7.14
CA HIS A 49 4.93 2.20 6.61
C HIS A 49 5.77 3.26 5.85
N PRO A 50 6.87 3.80 6.39
CA PRO A 50 7.73 4.72 5.64
C PRO A 50 8.38 4.09 4.40
N LEU A 51 8.75 2.81 4.45
CA LEU A 51 9.26 2.07 3.29
C LEU A 51 8.16 1.87 2.23
N HIS A 52 6.93 1.58 2.65
CA HIS A 52 5.77 1.55 1.76
C HIS A 52 5.57 2.90 1.06
N VAL A 53 5.59 4.01 1.80
CA VAL A 53 5.48 5.38 1.23
C VAL A 53 6.57 5.64 0.20
N LEU A 54 7.82 5.26 0.46
CA LEU A 54 8.93 5.42 -0.48
C LEU A 54 8.68 4.68 -1.79
N VAL A 55 8.31 3.39 -1.70
CA VAL A 55 8.08 2.55 -2.90
C VAL A 55 6.82 3.00 -3.63
N SER A 56 5.76 3.38 -2.93
CA SER A 56 4.54 3.95 -3.50
C SER A 56 4.83 5.25 -4.25
N ALA A 57 5.62 6.15 -3.66
CA ALA A 57 6.03 7.40 -4.29
C ALA A 57 6.84 7.17 -5.58
N LEU A 58 7.74 6.19 -5.56
CA LEU A 58 8.50 5.77 -6.74
C LEU A 58 7.57 5.27 -7.84
N VAL A 59 6.66 4.33 -7.52
CA VAL A 59 5.77 3.70 -8.52
C VAL A 59 4.79 4.73 -9.10
N THR A 60 4.10 5.49 -8.25
CA THR A 60 3.12 6.51 -8.66
C THR A 60 3.77 7.57 -9.57
N THR A 61 4.97 8.04 -9.18
CA THR A 61 5.72 9.04 -9.96
C THR A 61 6.19 8.47 -11.28
N ALA A 62 6.76 7.25 -11.27
CA ALA A 62 7.23 6.58 -12.48
C ALA A 62 6.07 6.34 -13.46
N MET A 63 4.91 5.88 -12.96
CA MET A 63 3.72 5.66 -13.76
C MET A 63 3.23 6.96 -14.42
N TYR A 64 3.15 8.06 -13.66
CA TYR A 64 2.79 9.34 -14.23
C TYR A 64 3.78 9.81 -15.31
N ARG A 65 5.09 9.68 -15.07
CA ARG A 65 6.16 10.07 -16.00
C ARG A 65 6.16 9.27 -17.29
N LEU A 66 5.86 7.97 -17.22
CA LEU A 66 5.77 7.10 -18.41
C LEU A 66 4.63 7.49 -19.35
N HIS A 67 3.56 8.12 -18.83
CA HIS A 67 2.36 8.42 -19.59
C HIS A 67 2.11 9.92 -19.78
N SER A 68 2.94 10.80 -19.19
CA SER A 68 2.76 12.24 -19.24
C SER A 68 4.11 12.97 -19.35
N SER A 69 4.14 14.01 -20.19
CA SER A 69 5.22 15.02 -20.23
C SER A 69 4.98 16.20 -19.30
N GLY A 70 4.18 16.02 -18.24
CA GLY A 70 3.86 17.07 -17.28
C GLY A 70 5.09 17.65 -16.58
N GLY A 71 5.02 18.94 -16.23
CA GLY A 71 6.09 19.64 -15.52
C GLY A 71 6.39 19.04 -14.14
N ILE A 72 7.59 19.36 -13.61
CA ILE A 72 8.12 18.82 -12.36
C ILE A 72 7.16 19.01 -11.16
N TRP A 73 6.53 20.16 -11.02
CA TRP A 73 5.60 20.45 -9.92
C TRP A 73 4.35 19.57 -9.96
N ARG A 74 3.80 19.33 -11.15
CA ARG A 74 2.64 18.45 -11.31
C ARG A 74 3.01 17.00 -10.97
N THR A 75 4.18 16.56 -11.44
CA THR A 75 4.70 15.23 -11.11
C THR A 75 4.92 15.08 -9.61
N PHE A 76 5.49 16.09 -8.96
CA PHE A 76 5.72 16.11 -7.52
C PHE A 76 4.40 15.99 -6.73
N ILE A 77 3.41 16.83 -7.05
CA ILE A 77 2.11 16.81 -6.35
C ILE A 77 1.41 15.45 -6.51
N ILE A 78 1.42 14.90 -7.74
CA ILE A 78 0.79 13.60 -8.00
C ILE A 78 1.54 12.49 -7.27
N GLY A 79 2.87 12.49 -7.30
CA GLY A 79 3.70 11.52 -6.59
C GLY A 79 3.48 11.59 -5.08
N TYR A 80 3.45 12.78 -4.49
CA TYR A 80 3.28 12.97 -3.05
C TYR A 80 1.86 12.62 -2.58
N VAL A 81 0.83 13.21 -3.19
CA VAL A 81 -0.56 12.96 -2.79
C VAL A 81 -0.95 11.49 -3.05
N GLY A 82 -0.54 10.94 -4.18
CA GLY A 82 -0.81 9.53 -4.50
C GLY A 82 -0.12 8.56 -3.55
N SER A 83 1.10 8.82 -3.11
CA SER A 83 1.81 7.92 -2.19
C SER A 83 1.42 8.14 -0.73
N VAL A 84 1.63 9.34 -0.20
CA VAL A 84 1.38 9.64 1.23
C VAL A 84 -0.10 9.50 1.57
N GLY A 85 -0.98 10.04 0.71
CA GLY A 85 -2.43 9.97 0.93
C GLY A 85 -2.95 8.53 0.92
N ILE A 86 -2.54 7.74 -0.08
CA ILE A 86 -3.00 6.36 -0.21
C ILE A 86 -2.34 5.45 0.84
N ALA A 87 -1.05 5.60 1.13
CA ALA A 87 -0.40 4.85 2.20
C ALA A 87 -1.04 5.16 3.57
N THR A 88 -1.42 6.40 3.84
CA THR A 88 -2.19 6.74 5.04
C THR A 88 -3.55 6.05 5.06
N LEU A 89 -4.23 6.00 3.92
CA LEU A 89 -5.52 5.33 3.80
C LEU A 89 -5.39 3.81 4.02
N SER A 90 -4.44 3.16 3.34
CA SER A 90 -4.26 1.70 3.40
C SER A 90 -3.69 1.21 4.72
N ASP A 91 -2.69 1.92 5.27
CA ASP A 91 -1.90 1.41 6.39
C ASP A 91 -2.39 1.93 7.75
N SER A 92 -3.26 2.95 7.76
CA SER A 92 -3.75 3.53 9.01
C SER A 92 -5.28 3.67 9.05
N LEU A 93 -5.90 4.43 8.14
CA LEU A 93 -7.32 4.77 8.27
C LEU A 93 -8.26 3.57 8.08
N ILE A 94 -8.01 2.70 7.09
CA ILE A 94 -8.83 1.50 6.90
C ILE A 94 -8.56 0.46 8.00
N PRO A 95 -7.29 0.14 8.37
CA PRO A 95 -7.00 -0.64 9.56
C PRO A 95 -7.70 -0.11 10.82
N PHE A 96 -7.62 1.18 11.09
CA PHE A 96 -8.32 1.81 12.22
C PHE A 96 -9.84 1.61 12.16
N ALA A 97 -10.46 1.71 10.98
CA ALA A 97 -11.88 1.42 10.83
C ALA A 97 -12.21 -0.05 11.21
N GLY A 98 -11.35 -0.99 10.84
CA GLY A 98 -11.44 -2.40 11.27
C GLY A 98 -11.29 -2.55 12.78
N GLU A 99 -10.30 -1.89 13.38
CA GLU A 99 -10.08 -1.87 14.83
C GLU A 99 -11.29 -1.31 15.57
N TRP A 100 -11.89 -0.26 15.05
CA TRP A 100 -13.09 0.36 15.62
C TRP A 100 -14.31 -0.56 15.53
N LEU A 101 -14.55 -1.17 14.38
CA LEU A 101 -15.66 -2.11 14.16
C LEU A 101 -15.54 -3.37 15.00
N LEU A 102 -14.31 -3.87 15.20
CA LEU A 102 -14.03 -5.05 16.02
C LEU A 102 -13.83 -4.71 17.50
N ASN A 103 -14.06 -3.45 17.90
CA ASN A 103 -13.95 -2.96 19.26
C ASN A 103 -12.62 -3.34 19.95
N MET A 104 -11.50 -3.22 19.22
CA MET A 104 -10.17 -3.55 19.72
C MET A 104 -9.75 -2.63 20.88
N PRO A 105 -9.02 -3.15 21.89
CA PRO A 105 -8.77 -2.41 23.15
C PRO A 105 -7.81 -1.22 22.97
N HIS A 106 -6.87 -1.27 22.03
CA HIS A 106 -5.80 -0.27 21.85
C HIS A 106 -5.84 0.42 20.50
N ARG A 107 -7.04 0.60 19.95
CA ARG A 107 -7.25 1.25 18.65
C ARG A 107 -6.70 2.67 18.60
N GLY A 108 -6.13 3.06 17.48
CA GLY A 108 -5.60 4.40 17.28
C GLY A 108 -5.34 4.73 15.84
N VAL A 109 -5.41 6.00 15.47
CA VAL A 109 -5.03 6.50 14.15
C VAL A 109 -3.57 6.91 14.17
N HIS A 110 -2.78 6.46 13.21
CA HIS A 110 -1.39 6.83 13.08
C HIS A 110 -1.14 7.52 11.73
N LEU A 111 -1.00 8.85 11.77
CA LEU A 111 -0.75 9.67 10.58
C LEU A 111 0.76 9.87 10.40
N GLY A 112 1.39 8.96 9.67
CA GLY A 112 2.85 8.89 9.54
C GLY A 112 3.49 10.18 9.05
N PHE A 113 2.86 10.88 8.10
CA PHE A 113 3.36 12.15 7.56
C PHE A 113 3.28 13.33 8.56
N ILE A 114 2.59 13.15 9.69
CA ILE A 114 2.53 14.09 10.82
C ILE A 114 3.37 13.58 11.98
N GLU A 115 3.10 12.36 12.48
CA GLU A 115 3.73 11.81 13.68
C GLU A 115 5.24 11.55 13.50
N LYS A 116 5.63 11.07 12.31
CA LYS A 116 7.01 10.81 11.92
C LYS A 116 7.38 11.60 10.66
N TRP A 117 6.97 12.87 10.62
CA TRP A 117 7.16 13.74 9.45
C TRP A 117 8.61 13.77 8.95
N TRP A 118 9.57 13.75 9.87
CA TRP A 118 11.00 13.76 9.61
C TRP A 118 11.51 12.47 8.95
N LEU A 119 10.74 11.39 8.98
CA LEU A 119 11.06 10.11 8.34
C LEU A 119 10.22 9.90 7.09
N VAL A 120 8.89 10.05 7.19
CA VAL A 120 7.95 9.72 6.11
C VAL A 120 8.09 10.69 4.93
N ASN A 121 8.14 12.01 5.19
CA ASN A 121 8.20 12.98 4.10
C ASN A 121 9.52 12.94 3.32
N PRO A 122 10.71 12.86 3.95
CA PRO A 122 11.95 12.68 3.20
C PRO A 122 11.99 11.40 2.36
N LEU A 123 11.43 10.29 2.85
CA LEU A 123 11.33 9.05 2.09
C LEU A 123 10.34 9.17 0.91
N ALA A 124 9.22 9.88 1.10
CA ALA A 124 8.33 10.21 -0.01
C ALA A 124 9.06 11.01 -1.10
N PHE A 125 9.82 12.04 -0.70
CA PHE A 125 10.60 12.87 -1.65
C PHE A 125 11.67 12.05 -2.35
N ALA A 126 12.37 11.17 -1.64
CA ALA A 126 13.35 10.26 -2.23
C ALA A 126 12.69 9.32 -3.27
N GLY A 127 11.53 8.75 -2.95
CA GLY A 127 10.75 7.92 -3.86
C GLY A 127 10.32 8.68 -5.11
N ILE A 128 9.83 9.92 -4.95
CA ILE A 128 9.47 10.80 -6.08
C ILE A 128 10.70 11.08 -6.96
N ALA A 129 11.84 11.42 -6.36
CA ALA A 129 13.06 11.69 -7.11
C ALA A 129 13.53 10.46 -7.91
N LEU A 130 13.53 9.28 -7.29
CA LEU A 130 13.89 8.03 -7.94
C LEU A 130 12.92 7.69 -9.09
N GLY A 131 11.61 7.81 -8.88
CA GLY A 131 10.59 7.56 -9.90
C GLY A 131 10.65 8.58 -11.04
N TYR A 132 11.04 9.81 -10.76
CA TYR A 132 11.24 10.85 -11.77
C TYR A 132 12.46 10.57 -12.66
N LEU A 133 13.58 10.16 -12.06
CA LEU A 133 14.86 9.91 -12.75
C LEU A 133 14.88 8.57 -13.47
N HIS A 134 14.27 7.54 -12.87
CA HIS A 134 14.28 6.17 -13.38
C HIS A 134 12.87 5.59 -13.44
N PRO A 135 12.04 5.97 -14.43
CA PRO A 135 10.65 5.53 -14.52
C PRO A 135 10.54 4.06 -14.95
N LYS A 136 10.82 3.13 -14.02
CA LYS A 136 10.67 1.68 -14.18
C LYS A 136 9.73 1.15 -13.09
N THR A 137 8.72 0.35 -13.45
CA THR A 137 7.66 -0.04 -12.53
C THR A 137 7.56 -1.54 -12.25
N LYS A 138 8.16 -2.42 -13.09
CA LYS A 138 7.89 -3.86 -13.04
C LYS A 138 8.20 -4.58 -11.72
N PHE A 139 9.24 -4.19 -10.99
CA PHE A 139 9.63 -4.87 -9.76
C PHE A 139 9.02 -4.24 -8.49
N SER A 140 8.72 -2.96 -8.55
CA SER A 140 8.25 -2.21 -7.39
C SER A 140 6.81 -2.52 -6.98
N HIS A 141 5.97 -3.05 -7.89
CA HIS A 141 4.56 -3.33 -7.61
C HIS A 141 4.34 -4.42 -6.54
N ALA A 142 5.00 -5.58 -6.69
CA ALA A 142 4.87 -6.65 -5.71
C ALA A 142 5.41 -6.22 -4.33
N THR A 143 6.57 -5.57 -4.31
CA THR A 143 7.18 -5.04 -3.09
C THR A 143 6.27 -4.02 -2.39
N HIS A 144 5.66 -3.11 -3.16
CA HIS A 144 4.70 -2.13 -2.66
C HIS A 144 3.52 -2.80 -1.94
N VAL A 145 2.87 -3.79 -2.58
CA VAL A 145 1.73 -4.51 -2.02
C VAL A 145 2.10 -5.25 -0.73
N PHE A 146 3.26 -5.91 -0.68
CA PHE A 146 3.72 -6.61 0.53
C PHE A 146 4.02 -5.64 1.68
N LEU A 147 4.72 -4.54 1.40
CA LEU A 147 5.01 -3.53 2.42
C LEU A 147 3.73 -2.93 3.00
N SER A 148 2.75 -2.61 2.15
CA SER A 148 1.43 -2.13 2.58
C SER A 148 0.70 -3.16 3.43
N THR A 149 0.65 -4.43 2.98
CA THR A 149 -0.06 -5.49 3.70
C THR A 149 0.53 -5.68 5.11
N TRP A 150 1.84 -5.73 5.22
CA TRP A 150 2.50 -5.92 6.51
C TRP A 150 2.47 -4.66 7.38
N ALA A 151 2.56 -3.46 6.80
CA ALA A 151 2.35 -2.23 7.56
C ALA A 151 0.93 -2.19 8.16
N SER A 152 -0.10 -2.46 7.34
CA SER A 152 -1.50 -2.55 7.78
C SER A 152 -1.70 -3.62 8.86
N LEU A 153 -1.04 -4.78 8.71
CA LEU A 153 -1.06 -5.84 9.72
C LEU A 153 -0.52 -5.35 11.05
N PHE A 154 0.68 -4.75 11.06
CA PHE A 154 1.30 -4.31 12.31
C PHE A 154 0.57 -3.13 12.94
N HIS A 155 -0.12 -2.31 12.14
CA HIS A 155 -1.06 -1.32 12.67
C HIS A 155 -2.18 -2.01 13.48
N ILE A 156 -2.86 -3.01 12.89
CA ILE A 156 -3.90 -3.78 13.57
C ILE A 156 -3.35 -4.50 14.81
N MET A 157 -2.13 -5.05 14.73
CA MET A 157 -1.49 -5.74 15.85
C MET A 157 -1.17 -4.82 17.04
N MET A 158 -0.96 -3.53 16.81
CA MET A 158 -0.84 -2.56 17.91
C MET A 158 -2.17 -2.39 18.67
N ALA A 159 -3.29 -2.59 18.00
CA ALA A 159 -4.63 -2.46 18.58
C ALA A 159 -5.14 -3.75 19.23
N LEU A 160 -4.55 -4.91 18.89
CA LEU A 160 -4.95 -6.21 19.41
C LEU A 160 -4.70 -6.33 20.94
N GLY A 161 -5.58 -7.09 21.58
CA GLY A 161 -5.38 -7.59 22.95
C GLY A 161 -4.44 -8.80 22.99
N THR A 162 -4.46 -9.51 24.13
CA THR A 162 -3.61 -10.68 24.38
C THR A 162 -4.07 -11.96 23.67
N SER A 163 -5.29 -11.98 23.17
CA SER A 163 -5.89 -13.13 22.50
C SER A 163 -6.85 -12.66 21.40
N ILE A 164 -7.05 -13.50 20.40
CA ILE A 164 -7.99 -13.27 19.31
C ILE A 164 -8.77 -14.57 19.07
N ASP A 165 -10.07 -14.46 18.88
CA ASP A 165 -10.91 -15.57 18.46
C ASP A 165 -10.87 -15.76 16.95
N VAL A 166 -11.29 -16.92 16.47
CA VAL A 166 -11.24 -17.30 15.03
C VAL A 166 -12.05 -16.34 14.16
N VAL A 167 -13.21 -15.87 14.66
CA VAL A 167 -14.08 -14.97 13.88
C VAL A 167 -13.39 -13.63 13.69
N THR A 168 -12.82 -13.08 14.75
CA THR A 168 -12.03 -11.84 14.70
C THR A 168 -10.81 -11.98 13.78
N ALA A 169 -10.11 -13.13 13.81
CA ALA A 169 -8.99 -13.39 12.90
C ALA A 169 -9.42 -13.40 11.42
N ILE A 170 -10.57 -14.01 11.10
CA ILE A 170 -11.14 -14.00 9.74
C ILE A 170 -11.49 -12.56 9.32
N LEU A 171 -12.13 -11.79 10.21
CA LEU A 171 -12.50 -10.41 9.92
C LEU A 171 -11.25 -9.53 9.72
N VAL A 172 -10.21 -9.70 10.53
CA VAL A 172 -8.91 -9.04 10.33
C VAL A 172 -8.33 -9.37 8.96
N ALA A 173 -8.39 -10.65 8.53
CA ALA A 173 -7.92 -11.04 7.20
C ALA A 173 -8.69 -10.32 6.07
N VAL A 174 -10.01 -10.21 6.20
CA VAL A 174 -10.85 -9.48 5.24
C VAL A 174 -10.50 -8.00 5.22
N PHE A 175 -10.39 -7.35 6.38
CA PHE A 175 -10.00 -5.95 6.47
C PHE A 175 -8.60 -5.71 5.89
N LEU A 176 -7.63 -6.57 6.22
CA LEU A 176 -6.27 -6.50 5.72
C LEU A 176 -6.22 -6.61 4.19
N PHE A 177 -6.97 -7.56 3.63
CA PHE A 177 -7.06 -7.71 2.18
C PHE A 177 -7.66 -6.46 1.51
N LEU A 178 -8.80 -5.97 2.01
CA LEU A 178 -9.50 -4.81 1.43
C LEU A 178 -8.71 -3.51 1.63
N ALA A 179 -8.07 -3.33 2.78
CA ALA A 179 -7.26 -2.16 3.11
C ALA A 179 -6.11 -1.95 2.12
N VAL A 180 -5.60 -3.02 1.54
CA VAL A 180 -4.47 -2.97 0.62
C VAL A 180 -4.93 -3.08 -0.83
N TRP A 181 -5.79 -4.05 -1.15
CA TRP A 181 -6.19 -4.34 -2.52
C TRP A 181 -6.78 -3.12 -3.24
N VAL A 182 -7.73 -2.44 -2.64
CA VAL A 182 -8.40 -1.29 -3.28
C VAL A 182 -7.51 -0.04 -3.32
N PRO A 183 -6.93 0.45 -2.19
CA PRO A 183 -6.11 1.66 -2.22
C PRO A 183 -4.84 1.51 -3.04
N CYS A 184 -4.08 0.42 -2.89
CA CYS A 184 -2.82 0.25 -3.62
C CYS A 184 -3.02 0.19 -5.13
N CYS A 185 -4.03 -0.55 -5.62
CA CYS A 185 -4.37 -0.54 -7.04
C CYS A 185 -4.79 0.85 -7.53
N THR A 186 -5.50 1.61 -6.67
CA THR A 186 -5.93 2.97 -6.99
C THR A 186 -4.73 3.94 -7.04
N SER A 187 -3.82 3.84 -6.08
CA SER A 187 -2.63 4.69 -6.00
C SER A 187 -1.74 4.58 -7.22
N ASP A 188 -1.38 3.36 -7.56
CA ASP A 188 -0.30 3.12 -8.49
C ASP A 188 -0.69 3.35 -9.96
N ILE A 189 -1.95 3.15 -10.28
CA ILE A 189 -2.40 3.12 -11.67
C ILE A 189 -3.52 4.11 -11.91
N VAL A 190 -4.58 4.05 -11.12
CA VAL A 190 -5.78 4.87 -11.35
C VAL A 190 -5.49 6.33 -11.09
N PHE A 191 -4.91 6.66 -9.93
CA PHE A 191 -4.68 8.04 -9.53
C PHE A 191 -3.76 8.83 -10.47
N PRO A 192 -2.54 8.36 -10.84
CA PRO A 192 -1.68 9.08 -11.77
C PRO A 192 -2.31 9.21 -13.16
N LEU A 193 -3.07 8.22 -13.63
CA LEU A 193 -3.70 8.24 -14.96
C LEU A 193 -4.90 9.19 -15.04
N LEU A 194 -5.57 9.51 -13.93
CA LEU A 194 -6.66 10.50 -13.91
C LEU A 194 -6.20 11.89 -14.36
N TRP A 195 -4.93 12.20 -14.18
CA TRP A 195 -4.35 13.52 -14.49
C TRP A 195 -3.80 13.65 -15.91
N ILE A 196 -3.96 12.61 -16.74
CA ILE A 196 -3.48 12.58 -18.12
C ILE A 196 -4.64 12.83 -19.10
N LYS A 197 -4.57 13.94 -19.85
CA LYS A 197 -5.66 14.41 -20.72
C LYS A 197 -5.92 13.57 -21.97
N ASN A 198 -4.94 12.77 -22.44
CA ASN A 198 -5.08 11.96 -23.66
C ASN A 198 -4.55 10.55 -23.43
N HIS A 199 -5.43 9.62 -23.14
CA HIS A 199 -5.14 8.19 -23.20
C HIS A 199 -5.18 7.72 -24.66
N ALA A 200 -4.06 7.73 -25.37
CA ALA A 200 -3.86 6.80 -26.48
C ALA A 200 -3.85 5.39 -25.84
N GLU A 201 -4.66 4.49 -26.39
CA GLU A 201 -4.90 3.12 -25.89
C GLU A 201 -3.64 2.23 -25.99
N LYS A 202 -2.63 2.48 -25.15
CA LYS A 202 -1.57 1.49 -24.96
C LYS A 202 -1.87 0.76 -23.65
N PRO A 203 -1.94 -0.59 -23.65
CA PRO A 203 -2.08 -1.35 -22.42
C PRO A 203 -0.92 -1.00 -21.49
N VAL A 204 -1.23 -0.72 -20.22
CA VAL A 204 -0.28 -0.28 -19.19
C VAL A 204 0.80 -1.35 -18.95
N PHE A 205 0.49 -2.61 -19.23
CA PHE A 205 1.44 -3.72 -19.26
C PHE A 205 1.24 -4.54 -20.54
N PRO A 206 2.31 -4.81 -21.32
CA PRO A 206 2.24 -5.90 -22.27
C PRO A 206 2.10 -7.19 -21.48
N VAL A 207 0.96 -7.86 -21.58
CA VAL A 207 0.78 -9.24 -21.12
C VAL A 207 1.67 -10.12 -22.00
N THR A 208 2.94 -10.22 -21.66
CA THR A 208 3.76 -11.34 -22.13
C THR A 208 3.41 -12.57 -21.27
N LEU A 209 2.27 -13.18 -21.57
CA LEU A 209 2.10 -14.59 -21.32
C LEU A 209 3.30 -15.28 -21.98
N GLY A 210 4.09 -15.96 -21.15
CA GLY A 210 5.26 -16.68 -21.62
C GLY A 210 4.91 -17.60 -22.80
N GLY A 211 5.32 -17.19 -23.99
CA GLY A 211 5.42 -18.06 -25.12
C GLY A 211 6.66 -18.91 -24.96
N ALA A 212 6.45 -20.18 -24.67
CA ALA A 212 7.46 -21.20 -24.85
C ALA A 212 8.03 -21.12 -26.27
N ARG A 213 9.33 -20.98 -26.39
CA ARG A 213 10.20 -21.61 -27.39
C ARG A 213 11.60 -21.72 -26.83
#